data_84883d741ba98f677ee57aa8871e76de
#
_entry.id   84883d741ba98f677ee57aa8871e76de
#
_cell.length_a   1.000
_cell.length_b   1.000
_cell.length_c   1.000
_cell.angle_alpha   90.00
_cell.angle_beta   90.00
_cell.angle_gamma   90.00
#
_symmetry.space_group_name_H-M   'P 1'
#
loop_
_entity.id
_entity.type
_entity.pdbx_description
1 polymer ?
#
loop_
_entity_poly.entity_id
_entity_poly.type
_entity_poly.pdbx_seq_one_letter_code
_entity_poly.pdbx_strand_id
1 'polypeptide(L)'
;MADKFGYITQVIGPVVDVAFEGEGNDVPPIYAALKIERENGTDLIVEVEQHIGENTVRCVAMDSTDGLKRGMKAIDLQRTLSMPTGTQVKGRLMNVLGDTIDHLPALDYTELKSIHQEAPAFDDLSISTEMLYTGIKVIDLLEPYSKGGKIGLFGGAGVGKTVLIMELINNIAKGHNGFSVFTGVGERTREGNDLLREMLESGVMSYGKKFEEGMERGEWNIQDVDMEKVNQSQATLVFGQMNEPPGARLRVALAGLTVAEQFRDSDGGGKEILLFIDNIFRFTQAGSEVSALLGRMPSAVGYQPTLASEMGKLQERITSTKQGSITSVQAIYVPADDLTDPAPATTFSFLDATTVLSRKISELGIYPAVDPLESTSRILDPNIVGEEHYQVAQAVKQLLQHYNELQDIIAILGVEELSDEDKLVVSRARRAQRFLSQPFHVA
;
A
#
# COMPACT_ATOMS: atom_id res chain seq x y z
N MET A 1 -4.81 -25.45 -28.56
CA MET A 1 -4.33 -24.40 -29.48
C MET A 1 -2.81 -24.49 -29.47
N ALA A 2 -2.12 -24.25 -30.60
CA ALA A 2 -0.66 -24.26 -30.58
C ALA A 2 -0.17 -23.11 -29.69
N ASP A 3 0.83 -23.38 -28.85
CA ASP A 3 1.42 -22.37 -28.00
C ASP A 3 2.01 -21.26 -28.88
N LYS A 4 1.54 -20.04 -28.70
CA LYS A 4 2.08 -18.84 -29.35
C LYS A 4 3.39 -18.48 -28.66
N PHE A 5 4.47 -18.32 -29.40
CA PHE A 5 5.78 -18.02 -28.84
C PHE A 5 6.61 -17.17 -29.77
N GLY A 6 7.54 -16.45 -29.17
CA GLY A 6 8.58 -15.68 -29.86
C GLY A 6 9.96 -16.06 -29.36
N TYR A 7 10.98 -15.37 -29.87
CA TYR A 7 12.37 -15.55 -29.49
C TYR A 7 13.00 -14.24 -29.00
N ILE A 8 13.81 -14.34 -27.96
CA ILE A 8 14.55 -13.19 -27.41
C ILE A 8 15.53 -12.68 -28.48
N THR A 9 15.42 -11.42 -28.82
CA THR A 9 16.33 -10.71 -29.73
C THR A 9 17.35 -9.86 -28.99
N GLN A 10 16.98 -9.29 -27.83
CA GLN A 10 17.83 -8.42 -27.06
C GLN A 10 17.46 -8.47 -25.58
N VAL A 11 18.47 -8.32 -24.69
CA VAL A 11 18.30 -8.16 -23.24
C VAL A 11 19.11 -6.94 -22.81
N ILE A 12 18.44 -5.96 -22.15
CA ILE A 12 19.04 -4.72 -21.65
C ILE A 12 18.61 -4.54 -20.18
N GLY A 13 19.40 -5.04 -19.23
CA GLY A 13 18.99 -5.08 -17.82
C GLY A 13 17.65 -5.81 -17.68
N PRO A 14 16.64 -5.23 -17.02
CA PRO A 14 15.33 -5.85 -16.86
C PRO A 14 14.43 -5.77 -18.12
N VAL A 15 14.90 -5.21 -19.22
CA VAL A 15 14.13 -5.10 -20.47
C VAL A 15 14.53 -6.20 -21.43
N VAL A 16 13.54 -6.89 -22.01
CA VAL A 16 13.71 -8.01 -22.92
C VAL A 16 12.90 -7.74 -24.18
N ASP A 17 13.55 -7.75 -25.36
CA ASP A 17 12.90 -7.66 -26.65
C ASP A 17 12.66 -9.07 -27.20
N VAL A 18 11.43 -9.33 -27.62
CA VAL A 18 10.98 -10.64 -28.14
C VAL A 18 10.35 -10.47 -29.51
N ALA A 19 10.88 -11.16 -30.50
CA ALA A 19 10.33 -11.19 -31.86
C ALA A 19 9.42 -12.40 -32.05
N PHE A 20 8.25 -12.19 -32.66
CA PHE A 20 7.28 -13.23 -33.01
C PHE A 20 7.31 -13.49 -34.49
N GLU A 21 7.28 -14.78 -34.89
CA GLU A 21 7.19 -15.19 -36.29
C GLU A 21 5.71 -15.21 -36.69
N GLY A 22 5.35 -14.46 -37.77
CA GLY A 22 3.98 -14.39 -38.28
C GLY A 22 3.68 -13.03 -38.95
N GLU A 23 2.60 -12.96 -39.71
CA GLU A 23 2.15 -11.70 -40.31
C GLU A 23 1.39 -10.86 -39.30
N GLY A 24 1.88 -9.66 -39.02
CA GLY A 24 1.32 -8.43 -38.39
C GLY A 24 0.29 -8.49 -37.25
N ASN A 25 -0.55 -9.49 -37.16
CA ASN A 25 -1.62 -9.63 -36.16
C ASN A 25 -1.33 -10.66 -35.05
N ASP A 26 -0.17 -11.27 -35.08
CA ASP A 26 0.20 -12.33 -34.14
C ASP A 26 1.07 -11.88 -32.97
N VAL A 27 1.23 -10.58 -32.79
CA VAL A 27 2.01 -10.00 -31.69
C VAL A 27 1.14 -9.94 -30.43
N PRO A 28 1.66 -10.37 -29.25
CA PRO A 28 0.92 -10.26 -28.01
C PRO A 28 0.51 -8.81 -27.70
N PRO A 29 -0.68 -8.59 -27.13
CA PRO A 29 -1.11 -7.23 -26.78
C PRO A 29 -0.27 -6.64 -25.64
N ILE A 30 -0.36 -5.32 -25.45
CA ILE A 30 0.22 -4.63 -24.31
C ILE A 30 -0.34 -5.25 -23.01
N TYR A 31 0.53 -5.43 -22.01
CA TYR A 31 0.30 -6.11 -20.73
C TYR A 31 0.16 -7.64 -20.81
N ALA A 32 0.34 -8.25 -22.00
CA ALA A 32 0.43 -9.69 -22.06
C ALA A 32 1.63 -10.21 -21.27
N ALA A 33 1.44 -11.32 -20.55
CA ALA A 33 2.50 -11.99 -19.82
C ALA A 33 3.14 -13.07 -20.70
N LEU A 34 4.46 -13.02 -20.83
CA LEU A 34 5.23 -14.03 -21.53
C LEU A 34 6.07 -14.83 -20.53
N LYS A 35 6.20 -16.14 -20.75
CA LYS A 35 7.02 -17.03 -19.95
C LYS A 35 8.30 -17.41 -20.70
N ILE A 36 9.43 -17.25 -20.04
CA ILE A 36 10.74 -17.66 -20.56
C ILE A 36 11.28 -18.76 -19.64
N GLU A 37 11.49 -19.94 -20.19
CA GLU A 37 12.06 -21.08 -19.46
C GLU A 37 13.58 -20.94 -19.42
N ARG A 38 14.14 -20.87 -18.21
CA ARG A 38 15.58 -20.74 -18.01
C ARG A 38 16.25 -22.11 -17.84
N GLU A 39 17.53 -22.19 -18.20
CA GLU A 39 18.34 -23.42 -18.11
C GLU A 39 18.45 -23.96 -16.67
N ASN A 40 18.28 -23.11 -15.66
CA ASN A 40 18.31 -23.47 -14.24
C ASN A 40 16.98 -24.09 -13.73
N GLY A 41 15.98 -24.26 -14.59
CA GLY A 41 14.68 -24.82 -14.25
C GLY A 41 13.72 -23.84 -13.60
N THR A 42 14.04 -22.54 -13.53
CA THR A 42 13.12 -21.50 -13.07
C THR A 42 12.52 -20.75 -14.26
N ASP A 43 11.23 -20.44 -14.20
CA ASP A 43 10.56 -19.64 -15.22
C ASP A 43 10.72 -18.15 -14.92
N LEU A 44 10.96 -17.33 -15.95
CA LEU A 44 10.90 -15.89 -15.84
C LEU A 44 9.65 -15.38 -16.53
N ILE A 45 8.86 -14.60 -15.81
CA ILE A 45 7.72 -13.89 -16.39
C ILE A 45 8.15 -12.47 -16.78
N VAL A 46 7.82 -12.08 -18.01
CA VAL A 46 8.00 -10.73 -18.52
C VAL A 46 6.67 -10.18 -19.04
N GLU A 47 6.45 -8.90 -18.90
CA GLU A 47 5.22 -8.23 -19.34
C GLU A 47 5.49 -7.33 -20.54
N VAL A 48 4.63 -7.43 -21.56
CA VAL A 48 4.72 -6.59 -22.76
C VAL A 48 4.35 -5.16 -22.44
N GLU A 49 5.28 -4.23 -22.67
CA GLU A 49 5.10 -2.80 -22.40
C GLU A 49 5.00 -1.95 -23.66
N GLN A 50 5.57 -2.44 -24.79
CA GLN A 50 5.62 -1.67 -26.00
C GLN A 50 5.76 -2.57 -27.22
N HIS A 51 5.10 -2.21 -28.33
CA HIS A 51 5.40 -2.73 -29.66
C HIS A 51 6.44 -1.84 -30.34
N ILE A 52 7.56 -2.42 -30.75
CA ILE A 52 8.69 -1.65 -31.33
C ILE A 52 8.84 -1.84 -32.86
N GLY A 53 7.87 -2.50 -33.48
CA GLY A 53 7.85 -2.77 -34.92
C GLY A 53 8.41 -4.15 -35.27
N GLU A 54 8.30 -4.54 -36.56
CA GLU A 54 8.84 -5.81 -37.10
C GLU A 54 8.45 -7.04 -36.26
N ASN A 55 7.18 -7.11 -35.83
CA ASN A 55 6.66 -8.17 -34.96
C ASN A 55 7.41 -8.36 -33.64
N THR A 56 8.09 -7.30 -33.18
CA THR A 56 8.88 -7.32 -31.94
C THR A 56 8.17 -6.55 -30.84
N VAL A 57 8.11 -7.14 -29.66
CA VAL A 57 7.61 -6.52 -28.44
C VAL A 57 8.75 -6.26 -27.47
N ARG A 58 8.66 -5.17 -26.75
CA ARG A 58 9.54 -4.82 -25.64
C ARG A 58 8.83 -5.12 -24.34
N CYS A 59 9.48 -5.95 -23.53
CA CYS A 59 8.93 -6.47 -22.27
C CYS A 59 9.77 -6.01 -21.10
N VAL A 60 9.15 -5.96 -19.92
CA VAL A 60 9.81 -5.72 -18.64
C VAL A 60 9.74 -6.99 -17.79
N ALA A 61 10.87 -7.39 -17.22
CA ALA A 61 10.99 -8.58 -16.41
C ALA A 61 10.45 -8.37 -14.99
N MET A 62 9.80 -9.41 -14.45
CA MET A 62 9.29 -9.43 -13.08
C MET A 62 10.30 -10.05 -12.09
N ASP A 63 11.40 -10.61 -12.59
CA ASP A 63 12.51 -11.15 -11.80
C ASP A 63 13.84 -10.88 -12.53
N SER A 64 14.99 -11.29 -11.96
CA SER A 64 16.29 -11.13 -12.59
C SER A 64 16.33 -11.71 -14.00
N THR A 65 16.97 -10.99 -14.92
CA THR A 65 17.23 -11.41 -16.29
C THR A 65 18.54 -12.20 -16.45
N ASP A 66 19.21 -12.53 -15.35
CA ASP A 66 20.44 -13.28 -15.37
C ASP A 66 20.27 -14.65 -16.04
N GLY A 67 21.24 -14.97 -16.90
CA GLY A 67 21.22 -16.22 -17.67
C GLY A 67 20.37 -16.20 -18.93
N LEU A 68 19.66 -15.12 -19.25
CA LEU A 68 18.95 -14.99 -20.53
C LEU A 68 19.94 -14.84 -21.68
N LYS A 69 19.60 -15.49 -22.80
CA LYS A 69 20.39 -15.47 -24.05
C LYS A 69 19.47 -15.14 -25.23
N ARG A 70 20.03 -14.55 -26.27
CA ARG A 70 19.33 -14.41 -27.55
C ARG A 70 18.92 -15.79 -28.09
N GLY A 71 17.76 -15.86 -28.71
CA GLY A 71 17.21 -17.10 -29.27
C GLY A 71 16.49 -17.99 -28.25
N MET A 72 16.46 -17.65 -26.96
CA MET A 72 15.61 -18.35 -25.99
C MET A 72 14.14 -18.09 -26.31
N LYS A 73 13.31 -19.14 -26.10
CA LYS A 73 11.88 -19.11 -26.38
C LYS A 73 11.13 -18.34 -25.28
N ALA A 74 10.23 -17.45 -25.71
CA ALA A 74 9.28 -16.76 -24.87
C ALA A 74 7.86 -17.16 -25.27
N ILE A 75 7.11 -17.76 -24.36
CA ILE A 75 5.77 -18.34 -24.59
C ILE A 75 4.73 -17.32 -24.14
N ASP A 76 3.79 -16.98 -25.02
CA ASP A 76 2.64 -16.14 -24.67
C ASP A 76 1.67 -16.94 -23.79
N LEU A 77 1.45 -16.47 -22.56
CA LEU A 77 0.51 -17.09 -21.62
C LEU A 77 -0.94 -16.78 -21.97
N GLN A 78 -1.20 -15.94 -22.98
CA GLN A 78 -2.53 -15.50 -23.42
C GLN A 78 -3.35 -14.86 -22.27
N ARG A 79 -2.67 -14.28 -21.30
CA ARG A 79 -3.23 -13.56 -20.16
C ARG A 79 -2.30 -12.44 -19.73
N THR A 80 -2.83 -11.51 -18.98
CA THR A 80 -2.02 -10.50 -18.28
C THR A 80 -1.43 -11.06 -16.98
N LEU A 81 -0.59 -10.28 -16.30
CA LEU A 81 -0.25 -10.58 -14.91
C LEU A 81 -1.54 -10.64 -14.09
N SER A 82 -1.65 -11.65 -13.23
CA SER A 82 -2.91 -11.95 -12.56
C SER A 82 -2.64 -12.50 -11.16
N MET A 83 -3.57 -12.22 -10.23
CA MET A 83 -3.52 -12.69 -8.85
C MET A 83 -4.51 -13.83 -8.62
N PRO A 84 -4.15 -14.83 -7.79
CA PRO A 84 -5.09 -15.86 -7.38
C PRO A 84 -6.22 -15.25 -6.55
N THR A 85 -7.40 -15.86 -6.63
CA THR A 85 -8.62 -15.38 -5.98
C THR A 85 -9.15 -16.37 -4.94
N GLY A 86 -10.20 -15.97 -4.23
CA GLY A 86 -10.87 -16.79 -3.23
C GLY A 86 -10.32 -16.61 -1.82
N THR A 87 -10.89 -17.37 -0.91
CA THR A 87 -10.52 -17.31 0.52
C THR A 87 -9.16 -17.91 0.82
N GLN A 88 -8.60 -18.67 -0.12
CA GLN A 88 -7.30 -19.32 -0.01
C GLN A 88 -6.12 -18.34 0.14
N VAL A 89 -6.28 -17.08 -0.31
CA VAL A 89 -5.22 -16.06 -0.18
C VAL A 89 -5.16 -15.43 1.20
N LYS A 90 -6.13 -15.71 2.08
CA LYS A 90 -6.11 -15.22 3.46
C LYS A 90 -4.94 -15.77 4.23
N GLY A 91 -4.28 -14.92 4.99
CA GLY A 91 -3.11 -15.29 5.80
C GLY A 91 -1.87 -15.63 4.98
N ARG A 92 -1.88 -15.39 3.67
CA ARG A 92 -0.77 -15.75 2.78
C ARG A 92 0.13 -14.54 2.50
N LEU A 93 1.37 -14.87 2.23
CA LEU A 93 2.38 -13.94 1.74
C LEU A 93 2.69 -14.27 0.28
N MET A 94 2.43 -13.33 -0.63
CA MET A 94 2.57 -13.51 -2.06
C MET A 94 3.53 -12.50 -2.69
N ASN A 95 4.09 -12.85 -3.85
CA ASN A 95 4.84 -11.94 -4.71
C ASN A 95 3.93 -11.25 -5.74
N VAL A 96 4.52 -10.47 -6.65
CA VAL A 96 3.82 -9.75 -7.72
C VAL A 96 3.10 -10.66 -8.73
N LEU A 97 3.52 -11.91 -8.84
CA LEU A 97 2.94 -12.93 -9.74
C LEU A 97 1.81 -13.74 -9.07
N GLY A 98 1.56 -13.48 -7.78
CA GLY A 98 0.63 -14.27 -6.98
C GLY A 98 1.21 -15.58 -6.44
N ASP A 99 2.51 -15.84 -6.65
CA ASP A 99 3.16 -17.01 -6.08
C ASP A 99 3.37 -16.80 -4.59
N THR A 100 3.16 -17.85 -3.81
CA THR A 100 3.38 -17.80 -2.36
C THR A 100 4.87 -17.85 -2.04
N ILE A 101 5.30 -16.94 -1.16
CA ILE A 101 6.68 -16.85 -0.66
C ILE A 101 6.78 -17.16 0.85
N ASP A 102 5.69 -17.63 1.43
CA ASP A 102 5.58 -18.05 2.84
C ASP A 102 6.01 -19.50 3.07
N HIS A 103 6.41 -20.21 2.03
CA HIS A 103 6.77 -21.63 2.05
C HIS A 103 5.64 -22.57 2.48
N LEU A 104 4.40 -22.10 2.56
CA LEU A 104 3.22 -22.93 2.80
C LEU A 104 2.77 -23.60 1.46
N PRO A 105 1.83 -24.57 1.51
CA PRO A 105 1.34 -25.22 0.29
C PRO A 105 0.89 -24.22 -0.78
N ALA A 106 1.15 -24.54 -2.05
CA ALA A 106 0.78 -23.71 -3.17
C ALA A 106 -0.73 -23.46 -3.23
N LEU A 107 -1.11 -22.29 -3.76
CA LEU A 107 -2.51 -21.93 -3.99
C LEU A 107 -3.07 -22.65 -5.23
N ASP A 108 -4.39 -22.67 -5.35
CA ASP A 108 -5.07 -23.07 -6.57
C ASP A 108 -5.10 -21.87 -7.55
N TYR A 109 -4.53 -22.05 -8.72
CA TYR A 109 -4.44 -21.01 -9.76
C TYR A 109 -5.50 -21.20 -10.86
N THR A 110 -6.58 -21.91 -10.60
CA THR A 110 -7.66 -22.10 -11.58
C THR A 110 -8.47 -20.83 -11.81
N GLU A 111 -8.62 -20.00 -10.77
CA GLU A 111 -9.29 -18.71 -10.86
C GLU A 111 -8.29 -17.58 -10.60
N LEU A 112 -8.04 -16.80 -11.65
CA LEU A 112 -7.09 -15.68 -11.63
C LEU A 112 -7.79 -14.39 -12.05
N LYS A 113 -7.44 -13.28 -11.39
CA LYS A 113 -7.94 -11.94 -11.72
C LYS A 113 -6.77 -11.07 -12.19
N SER A 114 -6.92 -10.44 -13.37
CA SER A 114 -5.90 -9.54 -13.93
C SER A 114 -5.60 -8.39 -12.97
N ILE A 115 -4.32 -8.00 -12.89
CA ILE A 115 -3.92 -6.80 -12.15
C ILE A 115 -4.24 -5.50 -12.91
N HIS A 116 -4.40 -5.59 -14.24
CA HIS A 116 -4.80 -4.48 -15.11
C HIS A 116 -6.32 -4.46 -15.25
N GLN A 117 -6.97 -3.83 -14.27
CA GLN A 117 -8.40 -3.63 -14.27
C GLN A 117 -8.73 -2.14 -14.41
N GLU A 118 -9.88 -1.86 -14.98
CA GLU A 118 -10.42 -0.51 -15.00
C GLU A 118 -11.01 -0.13 -13.63
N ALA A 119 -11.12 1.17 -13.37
CA ALA A 119 -11.83 1.67 -12.21
C ALA A 119 -13.31 1.25 -12.26
N PRO A 120 -13.98 1.09 -11.10
CA PRO A 120 -15.41 0.80 -11.06
C PRO A 120 -16.22 1.78 -11.90
N ALA A 121 -17.26 1.28 -12.58
CA ALA A 121 -18.15 2.13 -13.37
C ALA A 121 -18.89 3.13 -12.46
N PHE A 122 -19.25 4.29 -13.01
CA PHE A 122 -19.92 5.33 -12.25
C PHE A 122 -21.20 4.83 -11.56
N ASP A 123 -21.93 3.94 -12.23
CA ASP A 123 -23.16 3.36 -11.69
C ASP A 123 -22.94 2.42 -10.50
N ASP A 124 -21.72 1.91 -10.32
CA ASP A 124 -21.35 1.00 -9.23
C ASP A 124 -20.83 1.76 -8.00
N LEU A 125 -20.51 3.03 -8.13
CA LEU A 125 -19.98 3.83 -7.04
C LEU A 125 -21.03 4.08 -5.96
N SER A 126 -20.57 4.09 -4.69
CA SER A 126 -21.35 4.58 -3.56
C SER A 126 -21.30 6.11 -3.51
N ILE A 127 -22.46 6.75 -3.36
CA ILE A 127 -22.58 8.21 -3.28
C ILE A 127 -22.45 8.70 -1.82
N SER A 128 -22.60 7.80 -0.83
CA SER A 128 -22.55 8.18 0.58
C SER A 128 -21.11 8.40 1.03
N THR A 129 -20.85 9.56 1.64
CA THR A 129 -19.61 9.82 2.35
C THR A 129 -19.82 9.48 3.82
N GLU A 130 -19.18 8.41 4.28
CA GLU A 130 -19.27 7.94 5.65
C GLU A 130 -17.90 8.00 6.34
N MET A 131 -17.91 8.33 7.62
CA MET A 131 -16.70 8.29 8.44
C MET A 131 -16.32 6.82 8.76
N LEU A 132 -15.05 6.49 8.62
CA LEU A 132 -14.46 5.25 9.09
C LEU A 132 -13.97 5.44 10.53
N TYR A 133 -14.59 4.75 11.47
CA TYR A 133 -14.14 4.78 12.87
C TYR A 133 -12.91 3.89 13.04
N THR A 134 -11.78 4.52 13.30
CA THR A 134 -10.49 3.83 13.46
C THR A 134 -10.26 3.34 14.89
N GLY A 135 -10.99 3.87 15.86
CA GLY A 135 -10.78 3.63 17.29
C GLY A 135 -9.56 4.39 17.86
N ILE A 136 -8.93 5.25 17.06
CA ILE A 136 -7.79 6.07 17.45
C ILE A 136 -8.28 7.50 17.66
N LYS A 137 -8.31 7.95 18.92
CA LYS A 137 -8.96 9.21 19.32
C LYS A 137 -8.51 10.43 18.52
N VAL A 138 -7.20 10.58 18.30
CA VAL A 138 -6.66 11.75 17.60
C VAL A 138 -7.09 11.73 16.12
N ILE A 139 -7.14 10.59 15.48
CA ILE A 139 -7.61 10.44 14.10
C ILE A 139 -9.11 10.70 14.05
N ASP A 140 -9.89 9.94 14.81
CA ASP A 140 -11.35 10.00 14.75
C ASP A 140 -11.89 11.40 15.11
N LEU A 141 -11.22 12.15 15.98
CA LEU A 141 -11.67 13.49 16.36
C LEU A 141 -11.17 14.59 15.42
N LEU A 142 -9.87 14.59 15.07
CA LEU A 142 -9.22 15.76 14.47
C LEU A 142 -8.89 15.62 12.98
N GLU A 143 -8.83 14.37 12.49
CA GLU A 143 -8.56 14.06 11.08
C GLU A 143 -9.31 12.82 10.60
N PRO A 144 -10.64 12.76 10.76
CA PRO A 144 -11.42 11.56 10.50
C PRO A 144 -11.19 11.02 9.09
N TYR A 145 -11.11 9.68 8.96
CA TYR A 145 -10.96 9.01 7.69
C TYR A 145 -12.32 8.74 7.06
N SER A 146 -12.39 8.84 5.73
CA SER A 146 -13.59 8.44 4.97
C SER A 146 -13.52 6.97 4.56
N LYS A 147 -14.64 6.27 4.61
CA LYS A 147 -14.76 4.97 3.95
C LYS A 147 -14.55 5.13 2.44
N GLY A 148 -13.71 4.26 1.87
CA GLY A 148 -13.32 4.38 0.46
C GLY A 148 -12.38 5.53 0.17
N GLY A 149 -11.87 6.21 1.21
CA GLY A 149 -10.94 7.31 1.10
C GLY A 149 -9.49 6.88 0.93
N LYS A 150 -8.67 7.83 0.53
CA LYS A 150 -7.24 7.69 0.32
C LYS A 150 -6.50 8.54 1.34
N ILE A 151 -5.80 7.88 2.25
CA ILE A 151 -5.09 8.52 3.35
C ILE A 151 -3.59 8.47 3.09
N GLY A 152 -2.93 9.62 3.11
CA GLY A 152 -1.47 9.71 3.09
C GLY A 152 -0.90 9.68 4.50
N LEU A 153 0.01 8.76 4.77
CA LEU A 153 0.71 8.67 6.05
C LEU A 153 2.13 9.18 5.90
N PHE A 154 2.41 10.29 6.55
CA PHE A 154 3.71 10.95 6.55
C PHE A 154 4.42 10.76 7.88
N GLY A 155 5.74 10.68 7.85
CA GLY A 155 6.55 10.65 9.06
C GLY A 155 7.95 10.12 8.80
N GLY A 156 8.90 10.62 9.57
CA GLY A 156 10.27 10.14 9.55
C GLY A 156 10.42 8.71 10.08
N ALA A 157 11.66 8.22 10.10
CA ALA A 157 11.95 6.92 10.70
C ALA A 157 11.75 6.97 12.24
N GLY A 158 11.21 5.90 12.82
CA GLY A 158 11.10 5.73 14.27
C GLY A 158 9.98 6.52 14.95
N VAL A 159 9.02 7.07 14.21
CA VAL A 159 7.87 7.80 14.78
C VAL A 159 6.63 6.93 15.01
N GLY A 160 6.74 5.61 14.79
CA GLY A 160 5.67 4.65 15.04
C GLY A 160 4.71 4.41 13.86
N LYS A 161 5.16 4.61 12.60
CA LYS A 161 4.32 4.31 11.41
C LYS A 161 3.80 2.88 11.41
N THR A 162 4.68 1.90 11.54
CA THR A 162 4.32 0.48 11.52
C THR A 162 3.34 0.14 12.65
N VAL A 163 3.59 0.67 13.84
CA VAL A 163 2.71 0.45 15.02
C VAL A 163 1.31 1.04 14.77
N LEU A 164 1.23 2.23 14.17
CA LEU A 164 -0.05 2.83 13.78
C LEU A 164 -0.79 1.99 12.72
N ILE A 165 -0.07 1.50 11.72
CA ILE A 165 -0.62 0.62 10.67
C ILE A 165 -1.17 -0.66 11.31
N MET A 166 -0.40 -1.30 12.19
CA MET A 166 -0.82 -2.51 12.89
C MET A 166 -2.06 -2.29 13.76
N GLU A 167 -2.13 -1.17 14.48
CA GLU A 167 -3.31 -0.81 15.27
C GLU A 167 -4.55 -0.59 14.39
N LEU A 168 -4.41 0.08 13.25
CA LEU A 168 -5.49 0.24 12.28
C LEU A 168 -5.98 -1.11 11.75
N ILE A 169 -5.08 -2.01 11.38
CA ILE A 169 -5.42 -3.37 10.92
C ILE A 169 -6.18 -4.12 12.00
N ASN A 170 -5.67 -4.12 13.23
CA ASN A 170 -6.28 -4.81 14.36
C ASN A 170 -7.69 -4.26 14.67
N ASN A 171 -7.87 -2.95 14.64
CA ASN A 171 -9.14 -2.31 14.95
C ASN A 171 -10.18 -2.56 13.86
N ILE A 172 -9.80 -2.53 12.59
CA ILE A 172 -10.70 -2.86 11.46
C ILE A 172 -11.08 -4.35 11.48
N ALA A 173 -10.12 -5.24 11.75
CA ALA A 173 -10.40 -6.66 11.86
C ALA A 173 -11.40 -6.97 12.98
N LYS A 174 -11.23 -6.36 14.16
CA LYS A 174 -12.08 -6.63 15.34
C LYS A 174 -13.37 -5.81 15.35
N GLY A 175 -13.31 -4.54 14.97
CA GLY A 175 -14.45 -3.60 15.05
C GLY A 175 -15.43 -3.70 13.89
N HIS A 176 -14.94 -3.97 12.69
CA HIS A 176 -15.74 -3.91 11.47
C HIS A 176 -15.87 -5.26 10.75
N ASN A 177 -15.31 -6.34 11.30
CA ASN A 177 -15.20 -7.63 10.60
C ASN A 177 -14.60 -7.47 9.19
N GLY A 178 -13.72 -6.47 9.05
CA GLY A 178 -13.07 -6.09 7.81
C GLY A 178 -11.89 -6.99 7.48
N PHE A 179 -11.35 -6.79 6.29
CA PHE A 179 -10.18 -7.50 5.82
C PHE A 179 -9.09 -6.51 5.39
N SER A 180 -7.84 -6.83 5.66
CA SER A 180 -6.71 -5.97 5.32
C SER A 180 -5.82 -6.59 4.26
N VAL A 181 -5.37 -5.78 3.32
CA VAL A 181 -4.33 -6.15 2.36
C VAL A 181 -3.16 -5.21 2.56
N PHE A 182 -2.01 -5.75 2.89
CA PHE A 182 -0.79 -4.98 2.98
C PHE A 182 0.07 -5.21 1.74
N THR A 183 0.46 -4.11 1.11
CA THR A 183 1.27 -4.13 -0.12
C THR A 183 2.60 -3.45 0.14
N GLY A 184 3.67 -4.25 0.20
CA GLY A 184 5.04 -3.78 0.36
C GLY A 184 5.65 -3.43 -0.99
N VAL A 185 5.86 -2.16 -1.26
CA VAL A 185 6.39 -1.63 -2.53
C VAL A 185 7.81 -1.11 -2.32
N GLY A 186 8.81 -1.88 -2.73
CA GLY A 186 10.21 -1.48 -2.65
C GLY A 186 10.74 -1.31 -1.24
N GLU A 187 10.12 -1.96 -0.24
CA GLU A 187 10.58 -1.95 1.14
C GLU A 187 11.64 -3.01 1.42
N ARG A 188 12.29 -2.93 2.56
CA ARG A 188 13.34 -3.86 2.94
C ARG A 188 12.75 -5.22 3.34
N THR A 189 13.38 -6.31 2.92
CA THR A 189 12.97 -7.68 3.27
C THR A 189 12.84 -7.88 4.78
N ARG A 190 13.70 -7.27 5.56
CA ARG A 190 13.65 -7.35 7.03
C ARG A 190 12.37 -6.72 7.58
N GLU A 191 11.97 -5.55 7.08
CA GLU A 191 10.76 -4.87 7.53
C GLU A 191 9.50 -5.68 7.19
N GLY A 192 9.50 -6.37 6.03
CA GLY A 192 8.43 -7.30 5.67
C GLY A 192 8.34 -8.51 6.59
N ASN A 193 9.48 -9.07 7.03
CA ASN A 193 9.50 -10.16 7.99
C ASN A 193 9.05 -9.71 9.39
N ASP A 194 9.51 -8.54 9.83
CA ASP A 194 9.10 -7.96 11.12
C ASP A 194 7.59 -7.74 11.13
N LEU A 195 7.01 -7.22 10.03
CA LEU A 195 5.56 -7.01 9.89
C LEU A 195 4.77 -8.31 9.94
N LEU A 196 5.21 -9.37 9.24
CA LEU A 196 4.56 -10.69 9.32
C LEU A 196 4.54 -11.21 10.75
N ARG A 197 5.67 -11.09 11.44
CA ARG A 197 5.78 -11.51 12.84
C ARG A 197 4.82 -10.73 13.73
N GLU A 198 4.78 -9.41 13.61
CA GLU A 198 3.87 -8.54 14.37
C GLU A 198 2.40 -8.87 14.10
N MET A 199 2.03 -9.21 12.84
CA MET A 199 0.67 -9.63 12.50
C MET A 199 0.29 -10.99 13.12
N LEU A 200 1.24 -11.89 13.28
CA LEU A 200 1.02 -13.16 13.98
C LEU A 200 0.91 -12.93 15.50
N GLU A 201 1.78 -12.11 16.08
CA GLU A 201 1.75 -11.77 17.52
C GLU A 201 0.45 -11.02 17.92
N SER A 202 -0.06 -10.16 17.05
CA SER A 202 -1.33 -9.44 17.28
C SER A 202 -2.60 -10.29 17.06
N GLY A 203 -2.45 -11.48 16.47
CA GLY A 203 -3.56 -12.38 16.12
C GLY A 203 -4.42 -11.92 14.94
N VAL A 204 -3.99 -10.92 14.17
CA VAL A 204 -4.62 -10.53 12.89
C VAL A 204 -4.42 -11.61 11.83
N MET A 205 -3.23 -12.20 11.81
CA MET A 205 -2.93 -13.45 11.11
C MET A 205 -2.71 -14.54 12.15
N SER A 206 -3.02 -15.79 11.81
CA SER A 206 -2.78 -16.93 12.69
C SER A 206 -2.26 -18.11 11.87
N TYR A 207 -1.16 -18.66 12.35
CA TYR A 207 -0.57 -19.89 11.83
C TYR A 207 -0.78 -21.08 12.78
N GLY A 208 -1.55 -20.85 13.85
CA GLY A 208 -1.88 -21.83 14.86
C GLY A 208 -0.94 -21.82 16.07
N LYS A 209 -1.48 -22.19 17.24
CA LYS A 209 -0.79 -22.07 18.53
C LYS A 209 0.59 -22.72 18.55
N LYS A 210 0.72 -23.91 17.94
CA LYS A 210 1.99 -24.65 17.95
C LYS A 210 3.10 -23.88 17.22
N PHE A 211 2.76 -23.25 16.09
CA PHE A 211 3.70 -22.41 15.35
C PHE A 211 4.02 -21.13 16.13
N GLU A 212 2.99 -20.46 16.67
CA GLU A 212 3.13 -19.21 17.42
C GLU A 212 3.99 -19.42 18.69
N GLU A 213 3.78 -20.49 19.45
CA GLU A 213 4.63 -20.87 20.60
C GLU A 213 6.09 -21.20 20.19
N GLY A 214 6.29 -21.78 19.01
CA GLY A 214 7.62 -22.00 18.43
C GLY A 214 8.30 -20.69 18.07
N MET A 215 7.55 -19.78 17.43
CA MET A 215 8.03 -18.46 17.03
C MET A 215 8.51 -17.63 18.24
N GLU A 216 7.80 -17.65 19.35
CA GLU A 216 8.21 -16.98 20.60
C GLU A 216 9.56 -17.51 21.12
N ARG A 217 9.87 -18.79 20.87
CA ARG A 217 11.17 -19.41 21.20
C ARG A 217 12.25 -19.19 20.15
N GLY A 218 11.91 -18.49 19.05
CA GLY A 218 12.80 -18.26 17.91
C GLY A 218 12.89 -19.43 16.93
N GLU A 219 11.94 -20.37 16.98
CA GLU A 219 11.84 -21.54 16.10
C GLU A 219 10.73 -21.32 15.05
N TRP A 220 11.11 -21.19 13.80
CA TRP A 220 10.16 -21.05 12.67
C TRP A 220 10.00 -22.39 11.95
N ASN A 221 9.11 -23.24 12.44
CA ASN A 221 8.88 -24.55 11.85
C ASN A 221 7.56 -24.57 11.05
N ILE A 222 7.66 -24.51 9.72
CA ILE A 222 6.52 -24.51 8.79
C ILE A 222 5.63 -25.75 8.97
N GLN A 223 6.18 -26.89 9.41
CA GLN A 223 5.40 -28.11 9.62
C GLN A 223 4.40 -28.00 10.80
N ASP A 224 4.55 -27.00 11.65
CA ASP A 224 3.66 -26.73 12.77
C ASP A 224 2.51 -25.79 12.44
N VAL A 225 2.43 -25.30 11.18
CA VAL A 225 1.38 -24.40 10.71
C VAL A 225 0.07 -25.15 10.51
N ASP A 226 -1.01 -24.58 11.03
CA ASP A 226 -2.39 -25.05 10.87
C ASP A 226 -3.08 -24.26 9.75
N MET A 227 -3.27 -24.89 8.60
CA MET A 227 -3.87 -24.25 7.41
C MET A 227 -5.33 -23.81 7.64
N GLU A 228 -6.08 -24.44 8.55
CA GLU A 228 -7.43 -23.98 8.88
C GLU A 228 -7.36 -22.62 9.60
N LYS A 229 -6.35 -22.41 10.44
CA LYS A 229 -6.10 -21.13 11.10
C LYS A 229 -5.60 -20.06 10.14
N VAL A 230 -4.71 -20.42 9.22
CA VAL A 230 -4.27 -19.51 8.14
C VAL A 230 -5.47 -18.95 7.39
N ASN A 231 -6.41 -19.79 6.99
CA ASN A 231 -7.62 -19.39 6.24
C ASN A 231 -8.60 -18.52 7.07
N GLN A 232 -8.46 -18.47 8.40
CA GLN A 232 -9.24 -17.60 9.29
C GLN A 232 -8.61 -16.21 9.47
N SER A 233 -7.39 -16.01 8.99
CA SER A 233 -6.67 -14.73 9.07
C SER A 233 -7.46 -13.60 8.43
N GLN A 234 -7.29 -12.39 8.97
CA GLN A 234 -7.98 -11.17 8.52
C GLN A 234 -7.07 -10.27 7.67
N ALA A 235 -5.93 -10.77 7.25
CA ALA A 235 -5.00 -10.04 6.41
C ALA A 235 -4.35 -10.93 5.34
N THR A 236 -3.87 -10.29 4.29
CA THR A 236 -3.03 -10.87 3.22
C THR A 236 -1.88 -9.91 2.94
N LEU A 237 -0.70 -10.44 2.68
CA LEU A 237 0.49 -9.67 2.36
C LEU A 237 0.91 -9.90 0.90
N VAL A 238 1.23 -8.81 0.17
CA VAL A 238 1.74 -8.87 -1.20
C VAL A 238 3.00 -8.02 -1.27
N PHE A 239 4.14 -8.64 -1.56
CA PHE A 239 5.43 -7.96 -1.53
C PHE A 239 6.13 -7.92 -2.89
N GLY A 240 6.65 -6.73 -3.22
CA GLY A 240 7.62 -6.48 -4.27
C GLY A 240 8.75 -5.66 -3.65
N GLN A 241 9.76 -6.34 -3.12
CA GLN A 241 10.76 -5.75 -2.23
C GLN A 241 11.84 -4.97 -2.96
N MET A 242 12.70 -4.27 -2.20
CA MET A 242 13.73 -3.37 -2.71
C MET A 242 14.75 -4.07 -3.63
N ASN A 243 15.02 -5.34 -3.40
CA ASN A 243 15.95 -6.16 -4.19
C ASN A 243 15.34 -6.70 -5.50
N GLU A 244 14.04 -6.55 -5.68
CA GLU A 244 13.36 -6.99 -6.90
C GLU A 244 13.50 -5.97 -8.04
N PRO A 245 13.43 -6.40 -9.31
CA PRO A 245 13.57 -5.51 -10.45
C PRO A 245 12.44 -4.47 -10.50
N PRO A 246 12.65 -3.35 -11.23
CA PRO A 246 11.68 -2.27 -11.30
C PRO A 246 10.32 -2.70 -11.85
N GLY A 247 10.26 -3.72 -12.72
CA GLY A 247 8.99 -4.28 -13.20
C GLY A 247 8.12 -4.81 -12.07
N ALA A 248 8.69 -5.64 -11.19
CA ALA A 248 7.98 -6.17 -10.01
C ALA A 248 7.52 -5.05 -9.06
N ARG A 249 8.40 -4.11 -8.76
CA ARG A 249 8.09 -2.97 -7.86
C ARG A 249 7.00 -2.04 -8.44
N LEU A 250 6.92 -1.91 -9.77
CA LEU A 250 5.89 -1.14 -10.45
C LEU A 250 4.52 -1.83 -10.42
N ARG A 251 4.48 -3.17 -10.41
CA ARG A 251 3.23 -3.95 -10.52
C ARG A 251 2.67 -4.41 -9.19
N VAL A 252 3.48 -4.51 -8.14
CA VAL A 252 3.04 -5.07 -6.86
C VAL A 252 1.91 -4.26 -6.20
N ALA A 253 1.88 -2.93 -6.35
CA ALA A 253 0.78 -2.11 -5.85
C ALA A 253 -0.55 -2.47 -6.53
N LEU A 254 -0.54 -2.73 -7.85
CA LEU A 254 -1.70 -3.20 -8.61
C LEU A 254 -2.10 -4.62 -8.20
N ALA A 255 -1.12 -5.48 -7.92
CA ALA A 255 -1.36 -6.85 -7.46
C ALA A 255 -2.10 -6.87 -6.11
N GLY A 256 -1.62 -6.11 -5.13
CA GLY A 256 -2.28 -5.98 -3.82
C GLY A 256 -3.66 -5.34 -3.92
N LEU A 257 -3.82 -4.31 -4.75
CA LEU A 257 -5.13 -3.68 -5.00
C LEU A 257 -6.11 -4.69 -5.62
N THR A 258 -5.66 -5.54 -6.55
CA THR A 258 -6.51 -6.58 -7.15
C THR A 258 -7.02 -7.59 -6.12
N VAL A 259 -6.17 -7.97 -5.16
CA VAL A 259 -6.60 -8.80 -4.03
C VAL A 259 -7.63 -8.07 -3.15
N ALA A 260 -7.43 -6.78 -2.88
CA ALA A 260 -8.38 -5.97 -2.12
C ALA A 260 -9.74 -5.85 -2.82
N GLU A 261 -9.75 -5.60 -4.14
CA GLU A 261 -10.98 -5.52 -4.96
C GLU A 261 -11.76 -6.82 -4.95
N GLN A 262 -11.07 -7.95 -5.00
CA GLN A 262 -11.73 -9.25 -4.93
C GLN A 262 -12.52 -9.43 -3.63
N PHE A 263 -11.96 -9.00 -2.48
CA PHE A 263 -12.66 -9.08 -1.21
C PHE A 263 -13.78 -8.04 -1.09
N ARG A 264 -13.60 -6.84 -1.65
CA ARG A 264 -14.65 -5.82 -1.74
C ARG A 264 -15.86 -6.32 -2.53
N ASP A 265 -15.60 -6.95 -3.68
CA ASP A 265 -16.60 -7.34 -4.67
C ASP A 265 -17.13 -8.78 -4.46
N SER A 266 -16.67 -9.49 -3.41
CA SER A 266 -17.11 -10.86 -3.12
C SER A 266 -18.57 -10.94 -2.68
N ASP A 267 -19.25 -12.03 -3.05
CA ASP A 267 -20.64 -12.29 -2.66
C ASP A 267 -20.84 -12.28 -1.14
N GLY A 268 -21.79 -11.49 -0.68
CA GLY A 268 -22.13 -11.31 0.73
C GLY A 268 -22.16 -9.87 1.21
N GLY A 269 -21.81 -8.93 0.34
CA GLY A 269 -22.00 -7.46 0.48
C GLY A 269 -21.34 -6.82 1.71
N GLY A 270 -20.93 -5.54 1.56
CA GLY A 270 -20.65 -4.67 2.70
C GLY A 270 -19.31 -4.87 3.41
N LYS A 271 -18.32 -5.50 2.80
CA LYS A 271 -16.99 -5.63 3.41
C LYS A 271 -16.20 -4.33 3.34
N GLU A 272 -15.67 -3.93 4.47
CA GLU A 272 -14.70 -2.85 4.58
C GLU A 272 -13.29 -3.43 4.42
N ILE A 273 -12.62 -3.03 3.35
CA ILE A 273 -11.27 -3.47 3.05
C ILE A 273 -10.31 -2.33 3.35
N LEU A 274 -9.27 -2.61 4.10
CA LEU A 274 -8.19 -1.69 4.36
C LEU A 274 -6.98 -2.08 3.51
N LEU A 275 -6.58 -1.20 2.61
CA LEU A 275 -5.43 -1.40 1.72
C LEU A 275 -4.26 -0.54 2.20
N PHE A 276 -3.19 -1.18 2.62
CA PHE A 276 -1.93 -0.51 2.91
C PHE A 276 -0.98 -0.57 1.73
N ILE A 277 -0.37 0.56 1.39
CA ILE A 277 0.67 0.65 0.36
C ILE A 277 1.90 1.29 1.00
N ASP A 278 2.93 0.51 1.24
CA ASP A 278 4.18 0.98 1.81
C ASP A 278 5.35 0.60 0.88
N ASN A 279 5.89 1.51 0.11
CA ASN A 279 5.70 2.95 0.05
C ASN A 279 5.24 3.40 -1.35
N ILE A 280 4.23 4.23 -1.47
CA ILE A 280 3.71 4.67 -2.78
C ILE A 280 4.75 5.43 -3.61
N PHE A 281 5.70 6.12 -3.00
CA PHE A 281 6.82 6.77 -3.70
C PHE A 281 7.65 5.77 -4.49
N ARG A 282 7.84 4.54 -3.98
CA ARG A 282 8.59 3.50 -4.67
C ARG A 282 7.90 2.99 -5.93
N PHE A 283 6.57 3.05 -5.97
CA PHE A 283 5.80 2.80 -7.19
C PHE A 283 6.16 3.82 -8.27
N THR A 284 6.19 5.12 -7.95
CA THR A 284 6.56 6.16 -8.91
C THR A 284 8.02 6.08 -9.33
N GLN A 285 8.93 5.75 -8.41
CA GLN A 285 10.35 5.54 -8.69
C GLN A 285 10.54 4.37 -9.66
N ALA A 286 9.91 3.23 -9.42
CA ALA A 286 9.96 2.08 -10.32
C ALA A 286 9.42 2.43 -11.72
N GLY A 287 8.35 3.21 -11.79
CA GLY A 287 7.82 3.74 -13.05
C GLY A 287 8.82 4.59 -13.81
N SER A 288 9.59 5.45 -13.13
CA SER A 288 10.63 6.26 -13.77
C SER A 288 11.80 5.40 -14.28
N GLU A 289 12.21 4.39 -13.51
CA GLU A 289 13.23 3.42 -13.91
C GLU A 289 12.81 2.65 -15.18
N VAL A 290 11.59 2.11 -15.19
CA VAL A 290 11.03 1.39 -16.35
C VAL A 290 10.92 2.33 -17.56
N SER A 291 10.39 3.54 -17.38
CA SER A 291 10.25 4.53 -18.47
C SER A 291 11.59 4.88 -19.12
N ALA A 292 12.63 5.06 -18.30
CA ALA A 292 13.98 5.33 -18.79
C ALA A 292 14.54 4.15 -19.61
N LEU A 293 14.35 2.93 -19.12
CA LEU A 293 14.79 1.71 -19.79
C LEU A 293 14.03 1.44 -21.11
N LEU A 294 12.76 1.86 -21.18
CA LEU A 294 11.97 1.82 -22.41
C LEU A 294 12.35 2.92 -23.42
N GLY A 295 13.27 3.82 -23.07
CA GLY A 295 13.72 4.90 -23.91
C GLY A 295 12.72 6.04 -24.05
N ARG A 296 11.78 6.19 -23.12
CA ARG A 296 10.82 7.31 -23.10
C ARG A 296 11.54 8.59 -22.64
N MET A 297 11.21 9.72 -23.26
CA MET A 297 11.77 11.01 -22.88
C MET A 297 11.28 11.39 -21.47
N PRO A 298 12.18 11.68 -20.50
CA PRO A 298 11.77 12.02 -19.16
C PRO A 298 11.07 13.39 -19.08
N SER A 299 10.17 13.54 -18.14
CA SER A 299 9.55 14.80 -17.76
C SER A 299 10.40 15.54 -16.70
N ALA A 300 9.80 16.50 -15.99
CA ALA A 300 10.48 17.25 -14.94
C ALA A 300 11.13 16.35 -13.89
N VAL A 301 12.32 16.72 -13.44
CA VAL A 301 13.12 16.02 -12.39
C VAL A 301 13.43 14.55 -12.74
N GLY A 302 13.27 14.14 -14.00
CA GLY A 302 13.59 12.78 -14.45
C GLY A 302 12.46 11.76 -14.33
N TYR A 303 11.26 12.17 -13.92
CA TYR A 303 10.10 11.29 -13.84
C TYR A 303 9.54 10.91 -15.22
N GLN A 304 8.79 9.83 -15.27
CA GLN A 304 8.07 9.40 -16.49
C GLN A 304 7.00 10.42 -16.90
N PRO A 305 6.79 10.62 -18.21
CA PRO A 305 5.75 11.52 -18.70
C PRO A 305 4.33 11.03 -18.35
N THR A 306 4.19 9.74 -18.03
CA THR A 306 2.94 9.06 -17.67
C THR A 306 2.66 9.03 -16.17
N LEU A 307 3.46 9.73 -15.33
CA LEU A 307 3.35 9.70 -13.87
C LEU A 307 1.93 9.93 -13.37
N ALA A 308 1.28 11.00 -13.80
CA ALA A 308 -0.07 11.34 -13.34
C ALA A 308 -1.12 10.32 -13.79
N SER A 309 -1.00 9.79 -15.01
CA SER A 309 -1.94 8.80 -15.53
C SER A 309 -1.74 7.41 -14.91
N GLU A 310 -0.51 7.01 -14.62
CA GLU A 310 -0.21 5.75 -13.91
C GLU A 310 -0.71 5.81 -12.46
N MET A 311 -0.44 6.92 -11.76
CA MET A 311 -0.96 7.16 -10.42
C MET A 311 -2.50 7.20 -10.42
N GLY A 312 -3.10 7.91 -11.39
CA GLY A 312 -4.56 7.99 -11.53
C GLY A 312 -5.20 6.63 -11.72
N LYS A 313 -4.65 5.77 -12.59
CA LYS A 313 -5.15 4.41 -12.80
C LYS A 313 -5.14 3.56 -11.52
N LEU A 314 -4.13 3.72 -10.66
CA LEU A 314 -4.08 3.05 -9.38
C LEU A 314 -5.11 3.65 -8.41
N GLN A 315 -5.12 4.98 -8.28
CA GLN A 315 -5.89 5.68 -7.24
C GLN A 315 -7.41 5.63 -7.50
N GLU A 316 -7.86 5.71 -8.75
CA GLU A 316 -9.27 5.69 -9.10
C GLU A 316 -9.96 4.32 -8.86
N ARG A 317 -9.19 3.24 -8.76
CA ARG A 317 -9.70 1.92 -8.37
C ARG A 317 -9.97 1.81 -6.87
N ILE A 318 -9.33 2.67 -6.06
CA ILE A 318 -9.48 2.72 -4.61
C ILE A 318 -10.70 3.58 -4.30
N THR A 319 -11.84 2.95 -4.04
CA THR A 319 -13.11 3.65 -3.84
C THR A 319 -14.14 2.76 -3.16
N SER A 320 -15.25 3.38 -2.74
CA SER A 320 -16.45 2.70 -2.28
C SER A 320 -17.38 2.37 -3.44
N THR A 321 -17.84 1.13 -3.48
CA THR A 321 -18.87 0.65 -4.41
C THR A 321 -20.14 0.29 -3.64
N LYS A 322 -21.20 -0.06 -4.35
CA LYS A 322 -22.44 -0.58 -3.74
C LYS A 322 -22.24 -1.92 -3.01
N GLN A 323 -21.15 -2.63 -3.30
CA GLN A 323 -20.84 -3.94 -2.72
C GLN A 323 -19.93 -3.86 -1.50
N GLY A 324 -19.07 -2.85 -1.41
CA GLY A 324 -18.14 -2.68 -0.32
C GLY A 324 -17.22 -1.47 -0.52
N SER A 325 -16.28 -1.26 0.40
CA SER A 325 -15.35 -0.14 0.33
C SER A 325 -13.89 -0.60 0.42
N ILE A 326 -13.01 0.09 -0.32
CA ILE A 326 -11.56 0.00 -0.12
C ILE A 326 -11.09 1.35 0.39
N THR A 327 -10.66 1.40 1.63
CA THR A 327 -9.97 2.56 2.21
C THR A 327 -8.47 2.30 2.16
N SER A 328 -7.69 3.21 1.60
CA SER A 328 -6.25 3.04 1.54
C SER A 328 -5.50 3.93 2.51
N VAL A 329 -4.47 3.36 3.15
CA VAL A 329 -3.46 4.08 3.90
C VAL A 329 -2.12 3.91 3.18
N GLN A 330 -1.61 5.00 2.67
CA GLN A 330 -0.44 5.01 1.78
C GLN A 330 0.71 5.72 2.49
N ALA A 331 1.76 4.99 2.82
CA ALA A 331 2.98 5.60 3.33
C ALA A 331 3.64 6.40 2.21
N ILE A 332 3.95 7.65 2.48
CA ILE A 332 4.52 8.58 1.49
C ILE A 332 5.89 9.03 1.99
N TYR A 333 6.90 8.76 1.18
CA TYR A 333 8.23 9.34 1.34
C TYR A 333 8.32 10.63 0.51
N VAL A 334 8.79 11.69 1.13
CA VAL A 334 9.02 12.98 0.46
C VAL A 334 10.53 13.16 0.30
N PRO A 335 11.07 13.10 -0.94
CA PRO A 335 12.48 13.29 -1.18
C PRO A 335 12.96 14.67 -0.70
N ALA A 336 14.02 14.69 0.12
CA ALA A 336 14.61 15.92 0.66
C ALA A 336 13.61 16.86 1.38
N ASP A 337 12.49 16.32 1.89
CA ASP A 337 11.38 17.07 2.48
C ASP A 337 10.75 18.12 1.53
N ASP A 338 10.93 17.94 0.21
CA ASP A 338 10.40 18.83 -0.83
C ASP A 338 9.01 18.37 -1.30
N LEU A 339 7.98 19.00 -0.77
CA LEU A 339 6.58 18.75 -1.14
C LEU A 339 6.24 19.17 -2.59
N THR A 340 7.13 19.93 -3.25
CA THR A 340 6.95 20.37 -4.64
C THR A 340 7.49 19.36 -5.65
N ASP A 341 8.17 18.32 -5.20
CA ASP A 341 8.60 17.20 -6.05
C ASP A 341 7.38 16.58 -6.76
N PRO A 342 7.45 16.30 -8.09
CA PRO A 342 6.31 15.82 -8.87
C PRO A 342 5.63 14.56 -8.33
N ALA A 343 6.37 13.63 -7.71
CA ALA A 343 5.80 12.39 -7.22
C ALA A 343 4.91 12.60 -5.98
N PRO A 344 5.38 13.20 -4.86
CA PRO A 344 4.49 13.54 -3.76
C PRO A 344 3.40 14.52 -4.17
N ALA A 345 3.69 15.56 -4.96
CA ALA A 345 2.68 16.53 -5.41
C ALA A 345 1.53 15.86 -6.17
N THR A 346 1.83 14.91 -7.07
CA THR A 346 0.80 14.14 -7.78
C THR A 346 0.02 13.25 -6.80
N THR A 347 0.69 12.60 -5.87
CA THR A 347 0.03 11.74 -4.88
C THR A 347 -0.93 12.54 -4.01
N PHE A 348 -0.51 13.71 -3.51
CA PHE A 348 -1.36 14.60 -2.69
C PHE A 348 -2.67 15.00 -3.36
N SER A 349 -2.68 15.15 -4.69
CA SER A 349 -3.89 15.55 -5.42
C SER A 349 -5.03 14.53 -5.29
N PHE A 350 -4.71 13.26 -5.02
CA PHE A 350 -5.67 12.17 -4.85
C PHE A 350 -6.11 11.93 -3.40
N LEU A 351 -5.38 12.47 -2.41
CA LEU A 351 -5.64 12.16 -1.01
C LEU A 351 -6.88 12.87 -0.46
N ASP A 352 -7.63 12.15 0.37
CA ASP A 352 -8.79 12.66 1.11
C ASP A 352 -8.41 13.11 2.53
N ALA A 353 -7.37 12.50 3.11
CA ALA A 353 -6.80 12.87 4.38
C ALA A 353 -5.27 12.69 4.39
N THR A 354 -4.60 13.46 5.24
CA THR A 354 -3.16 13.33 5.47
C THR A 354 -2.89 13.24 6.97
N THR A 355 -2.24 12.16 7.38
CA THR A 355 -1.79 11.95 8.76
C THR A 355 -0.29 12.19 8.83
N VAL A 356 0.11 13.17 9.61
CA VAL A 356 1.51 13.53 9.80
C VAL A 356 1.97 13.04 11.17
N LEU A 357 2.97 12.17 11.20
CA LEU A 357 3.61 11.71 12.43
C LEU A 357 4.84 12.57 12.73
N SER A 358 4.85 13.18 13.90
CA SER A 358 5.85 14.14 14.33
C SER A 358 6.84 13.54 15.33
N ARG A 359 8.15 13.70 15.05
CA ARG A 359 9.20 13.31 15.99
C ARG A 359 9.12 14.12 17.29
N LYS A 360 8.79 15.41 17.20
CA LYS A 360 8.63 16.28 18.39
C LYS A 360 7.57 15.74 19.35
N ILE A 361 6.47 15.21 18.81
CA ILE A 361 5.37 14.64 19.62
C ILE A 361 5.80 13.29 20.21
N SER A 362 6.51 12.45 19.47
CA SER A 362 7.04 11.18 20.00
C SER A 362 8.06 11.37 21.11
N GLU A 363 8.90 12.41 21.02
CA GLU A 363 9.86 12.78 22.06
C GLU A 363 9.19 13.24 23.38
N LEU A 364 7.95 13.72 23.31
CA LEU A 364 7.12 14.03 24.47
C LEU A 364 6.44 12.80 25.09
N GLY A 365 6.65 11.61 24.51
CA GLY A 365 5.99 10.37 24.96
C GLY A 365 4.49 10.32 24.65
N ILE A 366 4.03 11.07 23.65
CA ILE A 366 2.62 11.10 23.21
C ILE A 366 2.48 10.14 22.02
N TYR A 367 1.65 9.12 22.16
CA TYR A 367 1.38 8.13 21.12
C TYR A 367 -0.13 7.93 20.90
N PRO A 368 -0.58 7.76 19.63
CA PRO A 368 0.23 7.89 18.42
C PRO A 368 0.81 9.31 18.27
N ALA A 369 1.99 9.40 17.67
CA ALA A 369 2.69 10.67 17.52
C ALA A 369 2.14 11.54 16.36
N VAL A 370 0.83 11.54 16.20
CA VAL A 370 0.11 12.31 15.17
C VAL A 370 0.17 13.78 15.50
N ASP A 371 0.57 14.61 14.53
CA ASP A 371 0.51 16.05 14.62
C ASP A 371 -0.87 16.54 14.17
N PRO A 372 -1.74 16.97 15.07
CA PRO A 372 -3.10 17.35 14.73
C PRO A 372 -3.21 18.71 14.01
N LEU A 373 -2.14 19.50 14.00
CA LEU A 373 -2.09 20.80 13.33
C LEU A 373 -1.63 20.67 11.87
N GLU A 374 -0.73 19.73 11.59
CA GLU A 374 -0.25 19.45 10.23
C GLU A 374 -1.09 18.39 9.52
N SER A 375 -1.87 17.60 10.26
CA SER A 375 -2.77 16.60 9.70
C SER A 375 -4.09 17.22 9.23
N THR A 376 -4.60 16.71 8.09
CA THR A 376 -5.81 17.25 7.47
C THR A 376 -6.78 16.17 7.04
N SER A 377 -8.08 16.50 7.01
CA SER A 377 -9.12 15.61 6.47
C SER A 377 -10.20 16.43 5.76
N ARG A 378 -10.57 15.99 4.55
CA ARG A 378 -11.66 16.61 3.76
C ARG A 378 -13.03 16.39 4.36
N ILE A 379 -13.23 15.29 5.09
CA ILE A 379 -14.51 14.98 5.71
C ILE A 379 -14.72 15.62 7.06
N LEU A 380 -13.75 16.35 7.60
CA LEU A 380 -13.95 17.19 8.80
C LEU A 380 -14.76 18.42 8.42
N ASP A 381 -16.05 18.20 8.11
CA ASP A 381 -17.04 19.17 7.69
C ASP A 381 -18.33 18.96 8.49
N PRO A 382 -18.99 20.01 8.98
CA PRO A 382 -20.20 19.88 9.82
C PRO A 382 -21.34 19.10 9.13
N ASN A 383 -21.40 19.10 7.80
CA ASN A 383 -22.41 18.34 7.05
C ASN A 383 -22.15 16.83 7.04
N ILE A 384 -20.92 16.39 7.34
CA ILE A 384 -20.52 14.97 7.32
C ILE A 384 -20.38 14.44 8.74
N VAL A 385 -19.54 15.07 9.57
CA VAL A 385 -19.27 14.60 10.93
C VAL A 385 -20.27 15.13 11.97
N GLY A 386 -21.09 16.12 11.59
CA GLY A 386 -22.02 16.82 12.49
C GLY A 386 -21.40 18.05 13.13
N GLU A 387 -22.29 18.99 13.48
CA GLU A 387 -21.90 20.31 13.99
C GLU A 387 -21.12 20.25 15.32
N GLU A 388 -21.56 19.38 16.24
CA GLU A 388 -20.91 19.22 17.56
C GLU A 388 -19.47 18.70 17.41
N HIS A 389 -19.28 17.64 16.62
CA HIS A 389 -17.95 17.08 16.34
C HIS A 389 -17.02 18.14 15.74
N TYR A 390 -17.52 18.82 14.70
CA TYR A 390 -16.74 19.86 14.01
C TYR A 390 -16.30 20.99 14.96
N GLN A 391 -17.23 21.51 15.77
CA GLN A 391 -16.92 22.58 16.73
C GLN A 391 -15.91 22.16 17.79
N VAL A 392 -16.04 20.93 18.32
CA VAL A 392 -15.07 20.38 19.28
C VAL A 392 -13.70 20.23 18.65
N ALA A 393 -13.63 19.66 17.43
CA ALA A 393 -12.37 19.50 16.71
C ALA A 393 -11.67 20.85 16.45
N GLN A 394 -12.43 21.86 16.01
CA GLN A 394 -11.88 23.21 15.78
C GLN A 394 -11.39 23.85 17.07
N ALA A 395 -12.14 23.72 18.17
CA ALA A 395 -11.75 24.27 19.47
C ALA A 395 -10.46 23.61 20.00
N VAL A 396 -10.32 22.30 19.82
CA VAL A 396 -9.10 21.58 20.20
C VAL A 396 -7.92 22.01 19.33
N LYS A 397 -8.09 22.14 18.01
CA LYS A 397 -7.04 22.63 17.12
C LYS A 397 -6.60 24.04 17.47
N GLN A 398 -7.52 24.96 17.74
CA GLN A 398 -7.22 26.33 18.18
C GLN A 398 -6.44 26.34 19.51
N LEU A 399 -6.86 25.52 20.47
CA LEU A 399 -6.17 25.39 21.76
C LEU A 399 -4.73 24.88 21.58
N LEU A 400 -4.52 23.88 20.75
CA LEU A 400 -3.19 23.33 20.48
C LEU A 400 -2.32 24.29 19.68
N GLN A 401 -2.90 25.05 18.75
CA GLN A 401 -2.21 26.09 17.99
C GLN A 401 -1.69 27.19 18.92
N HIS A 402 -2.55 27.71 19.79
CA HIS A 402 -2.15 28.72 20.76
C HIS A 402 -1.07 28.20 21.73
N TYR A 403 -1.19 26.95 22.18
CA TYR A 403 -0.15 26.31 23.00
C TYR A 403 1.17 26.18 22.23
N ASN A 404 1.15 25.85 20.92
CA ASN A 404 2.36 25.79 20.13
C ASN A 404 3.05 27.15 19.99
N GLU A 405 2.30 28.23 19.84
CA GLU A 405 2.82 29.61 19.82
C GLU A 405 3.47 30.04 21.17
N LEU A 406 2.98 29.50 22.28
CA LEU A 406 3.56 29.76 23.61
C LEU A 406 4.82 28.92 23.89
N GLN A 407 5.11 27.87 23.12
CA GLN A 407 6.24 26.96 23.39
C GLN A 407 7.59 27.67 23.37
N ASP A 408 7.82 28.59 22.45
CA ASP A 408 9.07 29.33 22.35
C ASP A 408 9.24 30.29 23.57
N ILE A 409 8.15 30.90 24.03
CA ILE A 409 8.14 31.77 25.20
C ILE A 409 8.43 30.92 26.44
N ILE A 410 7.78 29.75 26.56
CA ILE A 410 7.98 28.83 27.68
C ILE A 410 9.43 28.32 27.74
N ALA A 411 10.03 28.03 26.60
CA ALA A 411 11.42 27.55 26.52
C ALA A 411 12.45 28.61 26.98
N ILE A 412 12.18 29.90 26.75
CA ILE A 412 13.09 30.99 27.07
C ILE A 412 12.85 31.53 28.47
N LEU A 413 11.59 31.80 28.83
CA LEU A 413 11.23 32.52 30.04
C LEU A 413 10.64 31.66 31.17
N GLY A 414 10.19 30.44 30.81
CA GLY A 414 9.47 29.56 31.73
C GLY A 414 7.96 29.83 31.79
N VAL A 415 7.21 28.86 32.30
CA VAL A 415 5.74 28.92 32.40
C VAL A 415 5.28 30.00 33.38
N GLU A 416 6.11 30.32 34.38
CA GLU A 416 5.75 31.28 35.43
C GLU A 416 5.59 32.73 34.93
N GLU A 417 6.29 33.07 33.86
CA GLU A 417 6.24 34.40 33.24
C GLU A 417 5.04 34.62 32.30
N LEU A 418 4.26 33.57 32.05
CA LEU A 418 3.04 33.68 31.26
C LEU A 418 1.92 34.40 32.02
N SER A 419 1.00 35.01 31.26
CA SER A 419 -0.25 35.54 31.82
C SER A 419 -1.09 34.39 32.43
N ASP A 420 -1.99 34.71 33.35
CA ASP A 420 -2.89 33.70 33.94
C ASP A 420 -3.79 33.05 32.90
N GLU A 421 -4.15 33.77 31.85
CA GLU A 421 -4.90 33.24 30.72
C GLU A 421 -4.09 32.24 29.91
N ASP A 422 -2.83 32.54 29.60
CA ASP A 422 -1.92 31.65 28.89
C ASP A 422 -1.55 30.40 29.73
N LYS A 423 -1.36 30.55 31.04
CA LYS A 423 -1.19 29.43 31.98
C LYS A 423 -2.38 28.46 31.91
N LEU A 424 -3.60 29.00 31.80
CA LEU A 424 -4.80 28.17 31.62
C LEU A 424 -4.80 27.44 30.29
N VAL A 425 -4.41 28.12 29.19
CA VAL A 425 -4.24 27.51 27.86
C VAL A 425 -3.24 26.35 27.92
N VAL A 426 -2.07 26.55 28.50
CA VAL A 426 -1.04 25.50 28.67
C VAL A 426 -1.59 24.29 29.42
N SER A 427 -2.29 24.55 30.57
CA SER A 427 -2.88 23.47 31.37
C SER A 427 -3.92 22.67 30.59
N ARG A 428 -4.81 23.33 29.87
CA ARG A 428 -5.85 22.70 29.05
C ARG A 428 -5.25 21.92 27.87
N ALA A 429 -4.28 22.51 27.16
CA ALA A 429 -3.62 21.87 26.03
C ALA A 429 -2.90 20.57 26.43
N ARG A 430 -2.15 20.60 27.56
CA ARG A 430 -1.48 19.41 28.08
C ARG A 430 -2.48 18.30 28.48
N ARG A 431 -3.65 18.67 29.02
CA ARG A 431 -4.72 17.70 29.31
C ARG A 431 -5.31 17.11 28.01
N ALA A 432 -5.54 17.95 26.99
CA ALA A 432 -6.04 17.52 25.70
C ALA A 432 -5.04 16.55 25.02
N GLN A 433 -3.75 16.87 25.04
CA GLN A 433 -2.70 15.96 24.50
C GLN A 433 -2.68 14.61 25.23
N ARG A 434 -2.77 14.61 26.56
CA ARG A 434 -2.84 13.37 27.34
C ARG A 434 -4.12 12.56 27.07
N PHE A 435 -5.25 13.22 26.85
CA PHE A 435 -6.51 12.56 26.51
C PHE A 435 -6.45 11.92 25.11
N LEU A 436 -5.84 12.61 24.15
CA LEU A 436 -5.66 12.12 22.77
C LEU A 436 -4.59 11.01 22.66
N SER A 437 -3.65 10.98 23.62
CA SER A 437 -2.71 9.87 23.76
C SER A 437 -3.46 8.61 24.21
N GLN A 438 -3.14 7.47 23.60
CA GLN A 438 -3.71 6.20 23.99
C GLN A 438 -2.69 5.07 23.77
N PRO A 439 -2.67 4.03 24.65
CA PRO A 439 -1.91 2.83 24.39
C PRO A 439 -2.55 2.07 23.25
N PHE A 440 -1.73 1.43 22.43
CA PHE A 440 -2.18 0.53 21.38
C PHE A 440 -2.27 -0.90 21.87
N HIS A 441 -3.12 -1.72 21.24
CA HIS A 441 -3.20 -3.16 21.54
C HIS A 441 -2.00 -3.93 21.02
N VAL A 442 -1.36 -3.40 19.99
CA VAL A 442 -0.23 -4.02 19.27
C VAL A 442 1.14 -3.52 19.74
N ALA A 443 1.22 -2.63 20.74
CA ALA A 443 2.47 -2.04 21.26
C ALA A 443 2.66 -2.29 22.75
#